data_5f41238d0e2046c89be01b372dbfdbe0
#
_entry.id   5f41238d0e2046c89be01b372dbfdbe0
#
_cell.length_a   1.000
_cell.length_b   1.000
_cell.length_c   1.000
_cell.angle_alpha   90.00
_cell.angle_beta   90.00
_cell.angle_gamma   90.00
#
_symmetry.space_group_name_H-M   'P 1'
#
loop_
_entity.id
_entity.type
_entity.pdbx_description
1 polymer ?
#
loop_
_entity_poly.entity_id
_entity_poly.type
_entity_poly.pdbx_seq_one_letter_code
_entity_poly.pdbx_strand_id
1 'polypeptide(L)'
;MAQILDQQNTLYEKLIAEKYLLLSDEEGLLFQQLSELDYFMRSEIIRFWLNQMGCAVPNESQMKEIDKSFFQSRQGANPVLKFQRDDGQNAGVVLSKYNNYLIAEKLDE
;
A
#
# COMPACT_ATOMS: atom_id res chain seq x y z
N MET A 1 26.05 11.63 14.18
CA MET A 1 25.62 11.62 12.77
C MET A 1 24.55 10.60 12.49
N ALA A 2 24.82 9.33 12.81
CA ALA A 2 23.81 8.28 12.64
C ALA A 2 22.50 8.57 13.40
N GLN A 3 22.63 9.18 14.58
CA GLN A 3 21.46 9.48 15.40
C GLN A 3 20.51 10.49 14.75
N ILE A 4 21.03 11.44 14.01
CA ILE A 4 20.21 12.44 13.34
C ILE A 4 19.42 11.78 12.22
N LEU A 5 20.06 10.89 11.45
CA LEU A 5 19.37 10.15 10.40
C LEU A 5 18.29 9.24 10.98
N ASP A 6 18.59 8.57 12.09
CA ASP A 6 17.63 7.70 12.75
C ASP A 6 16.41 8.49 13.24
N GLN A 7 16.63 9.69 13.77
CA GLN A 7 15.53 10.54 14.23
C GLN A 7 14.66 11.00 13.05
N GLN A 8 15.26 11.36 11.94
CA GLN A 8 14.50 11.78 10.76
C GLN A 8 13.69 10.62 10.19
N ASN A 9 14.28 9.43 10.12
CA ASN A 9 13.58 8.24 9.66
C ASN A 9 12.42 7.88 10.59
N THR A 10 12.62 8.00 11.89
CA THR A 10 11.59 7.73 12.87
C THR A 10 10.41 8.69 12.72
N LEU A 11 10.70 9.99 12.54
CA LEU A 11 9.65 11.00 12.34
C LEU A 11 8.88 10.74 11.03
N TYR A 12 9.58 10.37 9.97
CA TYR A 12 8.96 10.08 8.69
C TYR A 12 8.06 8.85 8.80
N GLU A 13 8.57 7.78 9.40
CA GLU A 13 7.79 6.56 9.61
C GLU A 13 6.56 6.82 10.45
N LYS A 14 6.70 7.65 11.48
CA LYS A 14 5.58 8.02 12.35
C LYS A 14 4.51 8.78 11.57
N LEU A 15 4.92 9.69 10.71
CA LEU A 15 3.98 10.44 9.87
C LEU A 15 3.20 9.50 8.95
N ILE A 16 3.89 8.56 8.30
CA ILE A 16 3.24 7.59 7.44
C ILE A 16 2.28 6.73 8.24
N ALA A 17 2.67 6.27 9.41
CA ALA A 17 1.81 5.46 10.28
C ALA A 17 0.55 6.21 10.70
N GLU A 18 0.68 7.50 11.04
CA GLU A 18 -0.46 8.32 11.40
C GLU A 18 -1.43 8.48 10.24
N LYS A 19 -0.92 8.74 9.05
CA LYS A 19 -1.76 8.87 7.86
C LYS A 19 -2.41 7.54 7.52
N TYR A 20 -1.69 6.45 7.66
CA TYR A 20 -2.25 5.13 7.45
C TYR A 20 -3.45 4.87 8.37
N LEU A 21 -3.34 5.22 9.64
CA LEU A 21 -4.43 5.04 10.58
C LEU A 21 -5.67 5.84 10.20
N LEU A 22 -5.48 7.04 9.64
CA LEU A 22 -6.60 7.86 9.19
C LEU A 22 -7.27 7.30 7.93
N LEU A 23 -6.53 6.56 7.13
CA LEU A 23 -6.99 6.08 5.83
C LEU A 23 -7.37 4.60 5.83
N SER A 24 -7.27 3.93 6.96
CA SER A 24 -7.53 2.48 7.03
C SER A 24 -8.58 2.16 8.08
N ASP A 25 -9.23 1.03 7.86
CA ASP A 25 -10.09 0.41 8.86
C ASP A 25 -10.03 -1.11 8.65
N GLU A 26 -10.95 -1.85 9.24
CA GLU A 26 -10.94 -3.30 9.16
C GLU A 26 -11.13 -3.84 7.73
N GLU A 27 -11.75 -3.06 6.87
CA GLU A 27 -12.03 -3.48 5.49
C GLU A 27 -10.83 -3.30 4.57
N GLY A 28 -10.00 -2.28 4.80
CA GLY A 28 -8.87 -1.99 3.95
C GLY A 28 -8.52 -0.52 3.99
N LEU A 29 -7.99 -0.01 2.87
CA LEU A 29 -7.66 1.41 2.74
C LEU A 29 -8.82 2.15 2.06
N LEU A 30 -9.15 3.32 2.60
CA LEU A 30 -10.19 4.18 2.03
C LEU A 30 -9.72 4.70 0.67
N PHE A 31 -10.34 4.20 -0.40
CA PHE A 31 -9.87 4.41 -1.76
C PHE A 31 -9.94 5.87 -2.20
N GLN A 32 -11.07 6.52 -1.96
CA GLN A 32 -11.26 7.90 -2.40
C GLN A 32 -10.24 8.83 -1.75
N GLN A 33 -10.07 8.70 -0.45
CA GLN A 33 -9.12 9.52 0.30
C GLN A 33 -7.68 9.24 -0.14
N LEU A 34 -7.39 7.97 -0.41
CA LEU A 34 -6.05 7.58 -0.88
C LEU A 34 -5.80 8.18 -2.27
N SER A 35 -6.79 8.20 -3.14
CA SER A 35 -6.67 8.74 -4.50
C SER A 35 -6.41 10.25 -4.51
N GLU A 36 -6.78 10.96 -3.45
CA GLU A 36 -6.56 12.41 -3.35
C GLU A 36 -5.12 12.76 -2.97
N LEU A 37 -4.34 11.79 -2.53
CA LEU A 37 -2.94 11.99 -2.20
C LEU A 37 -2.10 11.95 -3.47
N ASP A 38 -0.90 12.57 -3.42
CA ASP A 38 0.02 12.44 -4.53
C ASP A 38 0.57 11.01 -4.60
N TYR A 39 1.18 10.68 -5.72
CA TYR A 39 1.69 9.33 -5.97
C TYR A 39 2.68 8.87 -4.90
N PHE A 40 3.59 9.77 -4.50
CA PHE A 40 4.61 9.41 -3.52
C PHE A 40 3.98 9.01 -2.18
N MET A 41 3.10 9.86 -1.66
CA MET A 41 2.46 9.58 -0.37
C MET A 41 1.57 8.33 -0.47
N ARG A 42 0.83 8.21 -1.56
CA ARG A 42 -0.04 7.05 -1.78
C ARG A 42 0.77 5.76 -1.78
N SER A 43 1.90 5.74 -2.50
CA SER A 43 2.73 4.55 -2.57
C SER A 43 3.36 4.21 -1.22
N GLU A 44 3.75 5.21 -0.44
CA GLU A 44 4.31 4.96 0.88
C GLU A 44 3.30 4.36 1.84
N ILE A 45 2.06 4.81 1.77
CA ILE A 45 0.99 4.26 2.61
C ILE A 45 0.66 2.83 2.21
N ILE A 46 0.60 2.55 0.91
CA ILE A 46 0.34 1.19 0.42
C ILE A 46 1.46 0.25 0.85
N ARG A 47 2.72 0.68 0.72
CA ARG A 47 3.85 -0.13 1.16
C ARG A 47 3.81 -0.41 2.65
N PHE A 48 3.51 0.62 3.45
CA PHE A 48 3.38 0.48 4.89
C PHE A 48 2.30 -0.55 5.24
N TRP A 49 1.14 -0.42 4.60
CA TRP A 49 0.00 -1.31 4.81
C TRP A 49 0.36 -2.77 4.53
N LEU A 50 0.96 -3.03 3.37
CA LEU A 50 1.31 -4.40 2.99
C LEU A 50 2.39 -4.97 3.90
N ASN A 51 3.33 -4.13 4.32
CA ASN A 51 4.35 -4.54 5.26
C ASN A 51 3.74 -4.95 6.61
N GLN A 52 2.76 -4.19 7.09
CA GLN A 52 2.04 -4.52 8.33
C GLN A 52 1.32 -5.87 8.23
N MET A 53 0.86 -6.21 7.06
CA MET A 53 0.17 -7.49 6.84
C MET A 53 1.11 -8.68 6.67
N GLY A 54 2.42 -8.43 6.60
CA GLY A 54 3.38 -9.50 6.33
C GLY A 54 3.46 -9.89 4.87
N CYS A 55 2.98 -9.02 3.98
CA CYS A 55 3.04 -9.23 2.54
C CYS A 55 4.30 -8.65 1.95
N ALA A 56 4.70 -9.16 0.78
CA ALA A 56 5.82 -8.60 0.04
C ALA A 56 5.52 -7.14 -0.32
N VAL A 57 6.48 -6.27 -0.07
CA VAL A 57 6.32 -4.84 -0.35
C VAL A 57 6.61 -4.61 -1.83
N PRO A 58 5.71 -3.91 -2.56
CA PRO A 58 5.90 -3.70 -3.99
C PRO A 58 7.16 -2.89 -4.29
N ASN A 59 7.90 -3.30 -5.31
CA ASN A 59 9.00 -2.50 -5.82
C ASN A 59 8.43 -1.35 -6.68
N GLU A 60 9.30 -0.50 -7.22
CA GLU A 60 8.85 0.67 -7.98
C GLU A 60 8.01 0.29 -9.19
N SER A 61 8.41 -0.74 -9.93
CA SER A 61 7.67 -1.20 -11.10
C SER A 61 6.28 -1.71 -10.72
N GLN A 62 6.21 -2.50 -9.66
CA GLN A 62 4.93 -3.01 -9.16
C GLN A 62 4.05 -1.89 -8.64
N MET A 63 4.65 -0.90 -7.98
CA MET A 63 3.90 0.24 -7.45
C MET A 63 3.30 1.06 -8.59
N LYS A 64 4.02 1.25 -9.68
CA LYS A 64 3.50 1.93 -10.86
C LYS A 64 2.35 1.16 -11.49
N GLU A 65 2.44 -0.16 -11.50
CA GLU A 65 1.35 -1.01 -11.99
C GLU A 65 0.11 -0.87 -11.12
N ILE A 66 0.28 -0.84 -9.81
CA ILE A 66 -0.82 -0.62 -8.87
C ILE A 66 -1.47 0.74 -9.15
N ASP A 67 -0.66 1.77 -9.28
CA ASP A 67 -1.17 3.12 -9.51
C ASP A 67 -1.96 3.20 -10.82
N LYS A 68 -1.40 2.64 -11.88
CA LYS A 68 -2.05 2.63 -13.18
C LYS A 68 -3.38 1.87 -13.15
N SER A 69 -3.40 0.71 -12.51
CA SER A 69 -4.57 -0.16 -12.52
C SER A 69 -5.70 0.36 -11.63
N PHE A 70 -5.37 0.92 -10.47
CA PHE A 70 -6.39 1.32 -9.50
C PHE A 70 -6.70 2.81 -9.52
N PHE A 71 -5.72 3.66 -9.75
CA PHE A 71 -5.89 5.11 -9.60
C PHE A 71 -5.93 5.87 -10.91
N GLN A 72 -5.52 5.26 -12.01
CA GLN A 72 -5.56 5.88 -13.34
C GLN A 72 -6.56 5.21 -14.26
N SER A 73 -7.23 4.16 -13.81
CA SER A 73 -8.21 3.45 -14.63
C SER A 73 -9.54 4.18 -14.64
N ARG A 74 -10.41 3.76 -15.55
CA ARG A 74 -11.74 4.37 -15.69
C ARG A 74 -12.58 4.11 -14.45
N GLN A 75 -13.47 5.04 -14.17
CA GLN A 75 -14.44 4.87 -13.10
C GLN A 75 -15.27 3.61 -13.38
N GLY A 76 -15.48 2.82 -12.34
CA GLY A 76 -16.23 1.59 -12.45
C GLY A 76 -15.40 0.36 -12.79
N ALA A 77 -14.12 0.53 -13.13
CA ALA A 77 -13.24 -0.60 -13.32
C ALA A 77 -12.94 -1.27 -11.98
N ASN A 78 -12.90 -2.60 -12.00
CA ASN A 78 -12.61 -3.40 -10.80
C ASN A 78 -11.38 -4.26 -11.07
N PRO A 79 -10.18 -3.66 -11.08
CA PRO A 79 -8.97 -4.42 -11.34
C PRO A 79 -8.65 -5.36 -10.20
N VAL A 80 -7.94 -6.42 -10.54
CA VAL A 80 -7.40 -7.37 -9.56
C VAL A 80 -5.95 -7.58 -9.93
N LEU A 81 -5.06 -7.33 -9.00
CA LEU A 81 -3.62 -7.55 -9.20
C LEU A 81 -3.13 -8.57 -8.20
N LYS A 82 -2.31 -9.49 -8.69
CA LYS A 82 -1.73 -10.53 -7.85
C LYS A 82 -0.21 -10.40 -7.91
N PHE A 83 0.43 -10.34 -6.76
CA PHE A 83 1.88 -10.32 -6.66
C PHE A 83 2.34 -11.53 -5.87
N GLN A 84 3.35 -12.20 -6.40
CA GLN A 84 3.90 -13.40 -5.78
C GLN A 84 4.71 -13.03 -4.54
N ARG A 85 4.92 -14.01 -3.68
CA ARG A 85 5.81 -13.83 -2.53
C ARG A 85 7.20 -13.48 -3.02
N ASP A 86 7.94 -12.72 -2.21
CA ASP A 86 9.30 -12.36 -2.56
C ASP A 86 10.26 -13.52 -2.19
N ASP A 87 11.54 -13.31 -2.42
CA ASP A 87 12.56 -14.32 -2.12
C ASP A 87 12.79 -14.51 -0.63
N GLY A 88 12.23 -13.63 0.19
CA GLY A 88 12.34 -13.71 1.63
C GLY A 88 11.21 -14.49 2.24
N GLN A 89 10.62 -13.92 3.28
CA GLN A 89 9.59 -14.59 4.05
C GLN A 89 8.22 -13.95 3.93
N ASN A 90 8.12 -12.92 3.09
CA ASN A 90 6.86 -12.19 2.96
C ASN A 90 5.94 -12.87 1.95
N ALA A 91 4.68 -12.95 2.30
CA ALA A 91 3.69 -13.64 1.49
C ALA A 91 3.33 -12.82 0.25
N GLY A 92 2.84 -13.50 -0.78
CA GLY A 92 2.20 -12.82 -1.90
C GLY A 92 0.88 -12.20 -1.49
N VAL A 93 0.30 -11.41 -2.38
CA VAL A 93 -0.92 -10.68 -2.06
C VAL A 93 -1.77 -10.50 -3.31
N VAL A 94 -3.09 -10.49 -3.12
CA VAL A 94 -4.05 -10.12 -4.15
C VAL A 94 -4.66 -8.78 -3.74
N LEU A 95 -4.56 -7.80 -4.63
CA LEU A 95 -5.16 -6.48 -4.42
C LEU A 95 -6.41 -6.35 -5.27
N SER A 96 -7.46 -5.82 -4.68
CA SER A 96 -8.72 -5.58 -5.37
C SER A 96 -9.39 -4.33 -4.81
N LYS A 97 -10.45 -3.89 -5.46
CA LYS A 97 -11.20 -2.71 -5.04
C LYS A 97 -12.66 -3.10 -4.83
N TYR A 98 -13.22 -2.71 -3.70
CA TYR A 98 -14.61 -3.01 -3.40
C TYR A 98 -15.18 -1.97 -2.43
N ASN A 99 -16.34 -1.42 -2.75
CA ASN A 99 -17.07 -0.48 -1.88
C ASN A 99 -16.21 0.68 -1.38
N ASN A 100 -15.44 1.31 -2.28
CA ASN A 100 -14.56 2.43 -1.95
C ASN A 100 -13.40 2.04 -1.03
N TYR A 101 -13.03 0.77 -1.05
CA TYR A 101 -11.86 0.26 -0.32
C TYR A 101 -10.87 -0.38 -1.27
N LEU A 102 -9.60 -0.15 -1.02
CA LEU A 102 -8.55 -0.98 -1.60
C LEU A 102 -8.33 -2.12 -0.61
N ILE A 103 -8.47 -3.35 -1.10
CA ILE A 103 -8.47 -4.55 -0.27
C ILE A 103 -7.26 -5.41 -0.64
N ALA A 104 -6.61 -5.98 0.37
CA ALA A 104 -5.50 -6.91 0.17
C ALA A 104 -5.83 -8.24 0.83
N GLU A 105 -5.64 -9.30 0.08
CA GLU A 105 -5.74 -10.66 0.60
C GLU A 105 -4.39 -11.32 0.54
N LYS A 106 -3.90 -11.74 1.70
CA LYS A 106 -2.64 -12.44 1.80
C LYS A 106 -2.78 -13.85 1.22
N LEU A 107 -1.85 -14.22 0.37
CA LEU A 107 -1.86 -15.55 -0.23
C LEU A 107 -1.28 -16.57 0.73
N ASP A 108 -2.03 -17.62 1.00
CA ASP A 108 -1.57 -18.75 1.79
C ASP A 108 -0.93 -19.78 0.87
N GLU A 109 0.30 -20.11 1.15
CA GLU A 109 1.01 -21.14 0.40
C GLU A 109 1.59 -22.18 1.31
#